data_047c1f5707173458d85ab6b7caaaa22d
#
_entry.id   047c1f5707173458d85ab6b7caaaa22d
#
_cell.length_a   1.000
_cell.length_b   1.000
_cell.length_c   1.000
_cell.angle_alpha   90.00
_cell.angle_beta   90.00
_cell.angle_gamma   90.00
#
_symmetry.space_group_name_H-M   'P 1'
#
loop_
_entity.id
_entity.type
_entity.pdbx_description
1 polymer ?
#
loop_
_entity_poly.entity_id
_entity_poly.type
_entity_poly.pdbx_seq_one_letter_code
_entity_poly.pdbx_strand_id
1 'polypeptide(L)'
;MLGAGSTAIGASARVGSGAFTAVASERTVSVRAANDENAYLGLKEVPHSPNSSYVDYNDNGQLQIQMDDANPNLEDETLGTGVNTNSLTIFKDLFRIKNQGTQPIYVFAFLQGDNADRVGLFSSDNSPCWGLKLDVGEYEDIGLTADTFDVEDKENVSATAQLVDNMYIVAIGEENPEDGDHEAAAESYVPEDAEASETVPDVE
;
A
#
# COMPACT_ATOMS: atom_id res chain seq x y z
N MET A 1 32.30 65.36 -24.31
CA MET A 1 32.41 64.06 -24.90
C MET A 1 31.99 63.03 -23.84
N LEU A 2 30.86 62.40 -24.08
CA LEU A 2 30.25 61.44 -23.13
C LEU A 2 30.92 60.10 -23.24
N GLY A 3 31.42 59.56 -22.10
CA GLY A 3 31.85 58.17 -21.95
C GLY A 3 30.72 57.33 -21.40
N ALA A 4 30.18 56.43 -22.21
CA ALA A 4 29.18 55.52 -21.78
C ALA A 4 29.84 54.34 -21.03
N GLY A 5 29.63 54.27 -19.70
CA GLY A 5 30.00 53.11 -18.90
C GLY A 5 28.92 52.05 -18.95
N SER A 6 29.22 50.92 -19.60
CA SER A 6 28.35 49.77 -19.59
C SER A 6 28.55 48.98 -18.31
N THR A 7 27.59 49.03 -17.42
CA THR A 7 27.52 48.13 -16.25
C THR A 7 27.00 46.77 -16.70
N ALA A 8 27.89 45.79 -16.73
CA ALA A 8 27.51 44.41 -16.86
C ALA A 8 26.84 43.93 -15.56
N ILE A 9 25.53 43.78 -15.59
CA ILE A 9 24.78 43.16 -14.51
C ILE A 9 25.02 41.65 -14.64
N GLY A 10 25.88 41.15 -13.76
CA GLY A 10 26.06 39.72 -13.60
C GLY A 10 24.74 39.05 -13.14
N ALA A 11 24.13 38.33 -14.05
CA ALA A 11 23.05 37.46 -13.69
C ALA A 11 23.61 36.31 -12.81
N SER A 12 23.49 36.49 -11.51
CA SER A 12 23.67 35.38 -10.58
C SER A 12 22.53 34.39 -10.83
N ALA A 13 22.85 33.36 -11.58
CA ALA A 13 21.99 32.19 -11.63
C ALA A 13 21.83 31.67 -10.18
N ARG A 14 20.69 31.92 -9.60
CA ARG A 14 20.28 31.24 -8.42
C ARG A 14 20.02 29.80 -8.87
N VAL A 15 20.97 28.92 -8.60
CA VAL A 15 20.71 27.51 -8.57
C VAL A 15 19.73 27.32 -7.40
N GLY A 16 18.45 27.37 -7.72
CA GLY A 16 17.45 26.95 -6.79
C GLY A 16 17.79 25.50 -6.45
N SER A 17 18.25 25.26 -5.22
CA SER A 17 18.14 23.95 -4.65
C SER A 17 16.68 23.57 -4.81
N GLY A 18 16.40 22.66 -5.73
CA GLY A 18 15.06 22.13 -5.88
C GLY A 18 14.69 21.53 -4.53
N ALA A 19 14.03 22.33 -3.70
CA ALA A 19 13.27 21.77 -2.61
C ALA A 19 12.37 20.75 -3.25
N PHE A 20 12.49 19.51 -2.83
CA PHE A 20 11.62 18.43 -3.22
C PHE A 20 10.19 18.97 -3.14
N THR A 21 9.60 19.21 -4.29
CA THR A 21 8.18 19.46 -4.36
C THR A 21 7.58 18.13 -3.98
N ALA A 22 6.87 18.12 -2.86
CA ALA A 22 6.17 16.93 -2.41
C ALA A 22 5.37 16.37 -3.58
N VAL A 23 5.75 15.17 -3.99
CA VAL A 23 5.10 14.45 -5.04
C VAL A 23 3.85 13.85 -4.44
N ALA A 24 2.74 14.56 -4.54
CA ALA A 24 1.44 13.98 -4.27
C ALA A 24 1.18 12.88 -5.29
N SER A 25 1.40 11.64 -4.88
CA SER A 25 1.02 10.48 -5.65
C SER A 25 -0.37 10.07 -5.21
N GLU A 26 -1.35 10.27 -6.05
CA GLU A 26 -2.71 9.80 -5.83
C GLU A 26 -2.68 8.27 -5.87
N ARG A 27 -2.68 7.64 -4.69
CA ARG A 27 -2.60 6.19 -4.52
C ARG A 27 -3.86 5.72 -3.83
N THR A 28 -4.91 5.51 -4.60
CA THR A 28 -6.11 4.87 -4.08
C THR A 28 -5.90 3.36 -4.16
N VAL A 29 -5.62 2.74 -3.03
CA VAL A 29 -5.67 1.28 -2.92
C VAL A 29 -7.08 0.89 -2.53
N SER A 30 -7.80 0.26 -3.46
CA SER A 30 -9.14 -0.26 -3.17
C SER A 30 -9.02 -1.70 -2.70
N VAL A 31 -9.34 -1.95 -1.43
CA VAL A 31 -9.43 -3.32 -0.91
C VAL A 31 -10.79 -3.89 -1.27
N ARG A 32 -10.79 -4.98 -2.04
CA ARG A 32 -11.99 -5.79 -2.26
C ARG A 32 -11.82 -7.09 -1.52
N ALA A 33 -12.71 -7.36 -0.55
CA ALA A 33 -12.83 -8.70 -0.02
C ALA A 33 -13.55 -9.55 -1.06
N ALA A 34 -12.94 -10.62 -1.53
CA ALA A 34 -13.65 -11.65 -2.26
C ALA A 34 -14.45 -12.45 -1.22
N ASN A 35 -15.78 -12.44 -1.35
CA ASN A 35 -16.66 -13.20 -0.47
C ASN A 35 -16.56 -14.69 -0.81
N ASP A 36 -15.96 -15.46 0.06
CA ASP A 36 -16.41 -16.81 0.28
C ASP A 36 -17.73 -16.73 1.08
N GLU A 37 -18.80 -17.36 0.64
CA GLU A 37 -20.13 -17.29 1.26
C GLU A 37 -20.13 -17.71 2.75
N ASN A 38 -19.01 -18.27 3.23
CA ASN A 38 -18.86 -18.78 4.59
C ASN A 38 -17.83 -18.01 5.44
N ALA A 39 -17.10 -17.03 4.90
CA ALA A 39 -16.06 -16.33 5.65
C ALA A 39 -16.44 -14.88 5.92
N TYR A 40 -16.60 -14.53 7.19
CA TYR A 40 -16.74 -13.14 7.63
C TYR A 40 -15.35 -12.57 7.91
N LEU A 41 -14.78 -11.90 6.92
CA LEU A 41 -13.49 -11.22 7.04
C LEU A 41 -13.68 -9.78 7.48
N GLY A 42 -13.23 -9.46 8.69
CA GLY A 42 -13.22 -8.08 9.18
C GLY A 42 -11.92 -7.38 8.80
N LEU A 43 -12.02 -6.26 8.06
CA LEU A 43 -10.88 -5.38 7.77
C LEU A 43 -11.09 -4.07 8.53
N LYS A 44 -10.14 -3.68 9.38
CA LYS A 44 -10.27 -2.54 10.29
C LYS A 44 -8.96 -1.79 10.47
N GLU A 45 -9.08 -0.54 10.86
CA GLU A 45 -7.97 0.23 11.40
C GLU A 45 -7.36 -0.46 12.63
N VAL A 46 -6.03 -0.34 12.78
CA VAL A 46 -5.34 -0.80 13.99
C VAL A 46 -5.50 0.27 15.07
N PRO A 47 -6.12 -0.05 16.22
CA PRO A 47 -6.31 0.92 17.29
C PRO A 47 -4.98 1.46 17.80
N HIS A 48 -4.86 2.78 17.89
CA HIS A 48 -3.68 3.49 18.39
C HIS A 48 -2.42 3.39 17.54
N SER A 49 -2.49 2.83 16.33
CA SER A 49 -1.38 2.89 15.39
C SER A 49 -1.35 4.26 14.69
N PRO A 50 -0.21 4.96 14.67
CA PRO A 50 -0.10 6.19 13.88
C PRO A 50 -0.26 5.95 12.38
N ASN A 51 0.09 4.76 11.89
CA ASN A 51 -0.03 4.42 10.48
C ASN A 51 -1.47 4.14 10.06
N SER A 52 -2.38 3.86 10.99
CA SER A 52 -3.80 3.67 10.65
C SER A 52 -4.46 4.95 10.15
N SER A 53 -3.84 6.12 10.32
CA SER A 53 -4.30 7.38 9.71
C SER A 53 -4.25 7.37 8.18
N TYR A 54 -3.53 6.42 7.57
CA TYR A 54 -3.57 6.18 6.11
C TYR A 54 -4.71 5.27 5.67
N VAL A 55 -5.50 4.78 6.60
CA VAL A 55 -6.65 3.91 6.33
C VAL A 55 -7.94 4.69 6.42
N ASP A 56 -8.80 4.50 5.43
CA ASP A 56 -10.14 5.09 5.38
C ASP A 56 -11.12 4.07 4.80
N TYR A 57 -12.40 4.43 4.71
CA TYR A 57 -13.44 3.60 4.13
C TYR A 57 -14.18 4.37 3.05
N ASN A 58 -14.36 3.74 1.90
CA ASN A 58 -15.18 4.33 0.85
C ASN A 58 -16.68 4.30 1.20
N ASP A 59 -17.52 4.92 0.35
CA ASP A 59 -18.99 4.99 0.52
C ASP A 59 -19.67 3.61 0.65
N ASN A 60 -19.00 2.55 0.19
CA ASN A 60 -19.48 1.16 0.30
C ASN A 60 -18.97 0.47 1.58
N GLY A 61 -18.25 1.16 2.44
CA GLY A 61 -17.63 0.61 3.64
C GLY A 61 -16.45 -0.32 3.38
N GLN A 62 -15.83 -0.22 2.19
CA GLN A 62 -14.61 -0.96 1.87
C GLN A 62 -13.40 -0.18 2.36
N LEU A 63 -12.48 -0.88 3.01
CA LEU A 63 -11.24 -0.31 3.49
C LEU A 63 -10.39 0.17 2.30
N GLN A 64 -9.85 1.37 2.41
CA GLN A 64 -8.93 1.98 1.46
C GLN A 64 -7.65 2.38 2.18
N ILE A 65 -6.52 2.26 1.51
CA ILE A 65 -5.24 2.80 1.97
C ILE A 65 -4.94 4.01 1.10
N GLN A 66 -4.95 5.20 1.71
CA GLN A 66 -4.71 6.47 1.05
C GLN A 66 -3.48 7.14 1.64
N MET A 67 -2.41 7.23 0.83
CA MET A 67 -1.14 7.84 1.24
C MET A 67 -0.87 9.15 0.48
N ASP A 68 -1.90 9.75 -0.10
CA ASP A 68 -1.85 10.98 -0.88
C ASP A 68 -2.56 12.13 -0.17
N ASP A 69 -2.57 13.30 -0.81
CA ASP A 69 -3.20 14.51 -0.32
C ASP A 69 -4.75 14.46 -0.33
N ALA A 70 -5.35 13.42 -0.91
CA ALA A 70 -6.78 13.18 -0.85
C ALA A 70 -7.23 12.44 0.43
N ASN A 71 -6.28 11.99 1.26
CA ASN A 71 -6.60 11.34 2.52
C ASN A 71 -7.27 12.33 3.50
N PRO A 72 -8.52 12.07 3.92
CA PRO A 72 -9.25 12.98 4.78
C PRO A 72 -8.65 13.11 6.19
N ASN A 73 -7.82 12.14 6.60
CA ASN A 73 -7.19 12.13 7.92
C ASN A 73 -5.94 13.01 8.00
N LEU A 74 -5.47 13.59 6.88
CA LEU A 74 -4.27 14.43 6.84
C LEU A 74 -4.50 15.87 7.32
N GLU A 75 -5.75 16.34 7.42
CA GLU A 75 -6.06 17.73 7.75
C GLU A 75 -5.57 18.17 9.13
N ASP A 76 -5.48 17.24 10.09
CA ASP A 76 -5.11 17.52 11.47
C ASP A 76 -3.70 17.03 11.87
N GLU A 77 -2.96 16.36 10.96
CA GLU A 77 -1.68 15.75 11.29
C GLU A 77 -0.58 16.09 10.28
N THR A 78 0.65 16.13 10.75
CA THR A 78 1.86 16.31 9.91
C THR A 78 2.28 14.99 9.25
N LEU A 79 1.32 14.26 8.69
CA LEU A 79 1.60 13.03 7.96
C LEU A 79 2.18 13.36 6.58
N GLY A 80 3.10 12.50 6.12
CA GLY A 80 3.65 12.62 4.77
C GLY A 80 2.64 12.19 3.73
N THR A 81 2.67 12.80 2.56
CA THR A 81 1.88 12.40 1.39
C THR A 81 2.74 11.55 0.46
N GLY A 82 2.49 10.25 0.43
CA GLY A 82 3.21 9.31 -0.41
C GLY A 82 4.46 8.68 0.23
N VAL A 83 5.07 7.75 -0.49
CA VAL A 83 6.33 7.11 -0.11
C VAL A 83 7.50 7.86 -0.73
N ASN A 84 8.65 7.83 -0.06
CA ASN A 84 9.85 8.47 -0.59
C ASN A 84 10.30 7.78 -1.89
N THR A 85 10.86 8.55 -2.81
CA THR A 85 11.50 7.99 -4.00
C THR A 85 12.88 7.41 -3.65
N ASN A 86 13.30 6.34 -4.35
CA ASN A 86 14.57 5.69 -4.16
C ASN A 86 14.83 5.29 -2.71
N SER A 87 13.86 4.58 -2.13
CA SER A 87 13.88 4.15 -0.72
C SER A 87 13.03 2.90 -0.50
N LEU A 88 13.32 2.18 0.58
CA LEU A 88 12.39 1.23 1.16
C LEU A 88 11.61 1.93 2.28
N THR A 89 10.30 1.99 2.13
CA THR A 89 9.43 2.56 3.16
C THR A 89 8.58 1.47 3.79
N ILE A 90 8.49 1.46 5.12
CA ILE A 90 7.81 0.42 5.90
C ILE A 90 6.76 1.07 6.78
N PHE A 91 5.51 0.63 6.64
CA PHE A 91 4.39 1.02 7.48
C PHE A 91 3.93 -0.20 8.28
N LYS A 92 4.25 -0.24 9.57
CA LYS A 92 3.80 -1.31 10.47
C LYS A 92 2.39 -1.01 10.97
N ASP A 93 1.62 -2.07 11.25
CA ASP A 93 0.32 -1.97 11.89
C ASP A 93 -0.63 -0.99 11.16
N LEU A 94 -0.73 -1.13 9.84
CA LEU A 94 -1.51 -0.25 8.98
C LEU A 94 -3.00 -0.55 9.11
N PHE A 95 -3.37 -1.83 8.94
CA PHE A 95 -4.74 -2.31 9.11
C PHE A 95 -4.77 -3.70 9.74
N ARG A 96 -5.92 -4.08 10.27
CA ARG A 96 -6.15 -5.36 10.94
C ARG A 96 -7.06 -6.25 10.10
N ILE A 97 -6.65 -7.49 9.92
CA ILE A 97 -7.50 -8.56 9.40
C ILE A 97 -7.99 -9.38 10.59
N LYS A 98 -9.29 -9.64 10.65
CA LYS A 98 -9.89 -10.46 11.71
C LYS A 98 -10.83 -11.51 11.13
N ASN A 99 -10.65 -12.75 11.56
CA ASN A 99 -11.61 -13.81 11.29
C ASN A 99 -12.84 -13.65 12.21
N GLN A 100 -13.97 -13.26 11.65
CA GLN A 100 -15.25 -13.14 12.34
C GLN A 100 -16.23 -14.24 11.92
N GLY A 101 -15.73 -15.23 11.18
CA GLY A 101 -16.47 -16.39 10.71
C GLY A 101 -16.65 -17.50 11.77
N THR A 102 -17.05 -18.66 11.31
CA THR A 102 -17.32 -19.84 12.15
C THR A 102 -16.32 -20.97 11.98
N GLN A 103 -15.33 -20.79 11.11
CA GLN A 103 -14.25 -21.75 10.83
C GLN A 103 -12.90 -21.03 10.69
N PRO A 104 -11.78 -21.72 10.87
CA PRO A 104 -10.47 -21.19 10.53
C PRO A 104 -10.38 -20.82 9.04
N ILE A 105 -9.59 -19.82 8.72
CA ILE A 105 -9.37 -19.34 7.34
C ILE A 105 -7.88 -19.22 7.05
N TYR A 106 -7.56 -19.30 5.76
CA TYR A 106 -6.27 -18.88 5.21
C TYR A 106 -6.46 -17.59 4.41
N VAL A 107 -5.62 -16.61 4.67
CA VAL A 107 -5.69 -15.28 4.05
C VAL A 107 -4.54 -15.14 3.05
N PHE A 108 -4.89 -14.62 1.87
CA PHE A 108 -3.97 -14.34 0.78
C PHE A 108 -4.18 -12.91 0.31
N ALA A 109 -3.09 -12.19 0.10
CA ALA A 109 -3.13 -10.83 -0.42
C ALA A 109 -2.59 -10.79 -1.84
N PHE A 110 -3.31 -10.11 -2.73
CA PHE A 110 -2.89 -9.87 -4.11
C PHE A 110 -2.91 -8.37 -4.38
N LEU A 111 -1.97 -7.94 -5.17
CA LEU A 111 -1.78 -6.56 -5.56
C LEU A 111 -1.86 -6.43 -7.07
N GLN A 112 -2.48 -5.38 -7.56
CA GLN A 112 -2.62 -5.10 -8.99
C GLN A 112 -2.15 -3.67 -9.28
N GLY A 113 -1.34 -3.50 -10.31
CA GLY A 113 -0.78 -2.21 -10.73
C GLY A 113 0.55 -2.41 -11.45
N ASP A 114 1.00 -1.41 -12.17
CA ASP A 114 2.24 -1.47 -12.99
C ASP A 114 3.51 -1.73 -12.16
N ASN A 115 3.47 -1.47 -10.85
CA ASN A 115 4.59 -1.65 -9.92
C ASN A 115 4.14 -2.41 -8.65
N ALA A 116 3.18 -3.31 -8.79
CA ALA A 116 2.63 -4.09 -7.67
C ALA A 116 3.71 -4.99 -7.02
N ASP A 117 4.67 -5.49 -7.82
CA ASP A 117 5.84 -6.26 -7.39
C ASP A 117 6.76 -5.50 -6.41
N ARG A 118 6.61 -4.17 -6.32
CA ARG A 118 7.36 -3.30 -5.42
C ARG A 118 6.70 -3.09 -4.06
N VAL A 119 5.52 -3.65 -3.87
CA VAL A 119 4.76 -3.49 -2.63
C VAL A 119 4.52 -4.86 -2.01
N GLY A 120 4.83 -4.99 -0.73
CA GLY A 120 4.58 -6.20 0.03
C GLY A 120 3.66 -5.93 1.22
N LEU A 121 2.79 -6.87 1.53
CA LEU A 121 2.00 -6.88 2.75
C LEU A 121 2.56 -7.91 3.72
N PHE A 122 2.71 -7.55 4.97
CA PHE A 122 3.32 -8.41 5.99
C PHE A 122 2.57 -8.37 7.32
N SER A 123 2.63 -9.47 8.04
CA SER A 123 2.09 -9.64 9.39
C SER A 123 3.02 -9.09 10.47
N SER A 124 2.57 -9.04 11.70
CA SER A 124 3.34 -8.52 12.85
C SER A 124 4.66 -9.25 13.09
N ASP A 125 4.81 -10.50 12.65
CA ASP A 125 6.04 -11.28 12.69
C ASP A 125 6.95 -11.11 11.46
N ASN A 126 6.63 -10.17 10.58
CA ASN A 126 7.27 -9.88 9.29
C ASN A 126 7.14 -10.99 8.24
N SER A 127 6.23 -11.94 8.41
CA SER A 127 5.91 -12.92 7.37
C SER A 127 4.99 -12.28 6.31
N PRO A 128 5.09 -12.69 5.03
CA PRO A 128 4.18 -12.23 3.98
C PRO A 128 2.72 -12.48 4.35
N CYS A 129 1.81 -11.62 3.90
CA CYS A 129 0.37 -11.86 4.01
C CYS A 129 -0.08 -12.89 2.96
N TRP A 130 0.51 -14.10 3.04
CA TRP A 130 0.34 -15.19 2.10
C TRP A 130 0.17 -16.51 2.84
N GLY A 131 -1.01 -17.12 2.73
CA GLY A 131 -1.35 -18.32 3.48
C GLY A 131 -1.43 -18.09 4.99
N LEU A 132 -1.71 -16.87 5.41
CA LEU A 132 -1.83 -16.49 6.82
C LEU A 132 -3.05 -17.19 7.43
N LYS A 133 -2.82 -18.12 8.36
CA LYS A 133 -3.90 -18.83 9.04
C LYS A 133 -4.43 -17.99 10.21
N LEU A 134 -5.75 -17.82 10.26
CA LEU A 134 -6.46 -17.19 11.38
C LEU A 134 -7.54 -18.13 11.91
N ASP A 135 -7.45 -18.51 13.17
CA ASP A 135 -8.51 -19.23 13.85
C ASP A 135 -9.73 -18.32 14.14
N VAL A 136 -10.85 -18.93 14.50
CA VAL A 136 -12.10 -18.19 14.76
C VAL A 136 -11.89 -17.15 15.86
N GLY A 137 -12.16 -15.90 15.53
CA GLY A 137 -12.00 -14.75 16.42
C GLY A 137 -10.58 -14.17 16.48
N GLU A 138 -9.59 -14.83 15.88
CA GLU A 138 -8.23 -14.30 15.77
C GLU A 138 -8.14 -13.13 14.81
N TYR A 139 -7.09 -12.37 14.99
CA TYR A 139 -6.76 -11.24 14.12
C TYR A 139 -5.25 -11.11 13.95
N GLU A 140 -4.86 -10.44 12.86
CA GLU A 140 -3.48 -10.07 12.59
C GLU A 140 -3.41 -8.62 12.13
N ASP A 141 -2.41 -7.88 12.62
CA ASP A 141 -2.13 -6.52 12.20
C ASP A 141 -1.16 -6.55 11.00
N ILE A 142 -1.58 -5.93 9.92
CA ILE A 142 -0.87 -5.98 8.65
C ILE A 142 -0.16 -4.66 8.40
N GLY A 143 1.11 -4.77 8.06
CA GLY A 143 1.94 -3.69 7.56
C GLY A 143 2.06 -3.71 6.04
N LEU A 144 2.67 -2.66 5.51
CA LEU A 144 2.97 -2.50 4.09
C LEU A 144 4.42 -2.07 3.92
N THR A 145 5.12 -2.68 2.97
CA THR A 145 6.40 -2.20 2.47
C THR A 145 6.24 -1.65 1.07
N ALA A 146 6.97 -0.60 0.75
CA ALA A 146 7.07 -0.06 -0.59
C ALA A 146 8.54 0.16 -0.94
N ASP A 147 9.03 -0.59 -1.92
CA ASP A 147 10.37 -0.47 -2.48
C ASP A 147 10.31 0.42 -3.73
N THR A 148 10.94 1.58 -3.64
CA THR A 148 11.03 2.53 -4.74
C THR A 148 12.45 2.68 -5.27
N PHE A 149 13.38 1.78 -4.90
CA PHE A 149 14.71 1.73 -5.49
C PHE A 149 14.60 1.38 -6.97
N ASP A 150 15.33 2.11 -7.82
CA ASP A 150 15.39 1.87 -9.26
C ASP A 150 14.03 1.82 -9.99
N VAL A 151 12.99 2.38 -9.39
CA VAL A 151 11.76 2.66 -10.14
C VAL A 151 12.12 3.73 -11.16
N GLU A 152 12.60 3.23 -12.32
CA GLU A 152 13.04 4.06 -13.41
C GLU A 152 11.86 4.52 -14.25
N ASP A 153 11.42 5.73 -13.99
CA ASP A 153 11.01 6.56 -15.11
C ASP A 153 11.77 7.89 -15.02
N LYS A 154 13.04 7.83 -15.47
CA LYS A 154 14.04 8.89 -15.34
C LYS A 154 13.70 10.16 -16.10
N GLU A 155 12.73 10.15 -17.00
CA GLU A 155 12.32 11.33 -17.78
C GLU A 155 10.97 11.90 -17.39
N ASN A 156 10.14 11.15 -16.67
CA ASN A 156 8.86 11.60 -16.14
C ASN A 156 8.60 10.98 -14.76
N VAL A 157 9.48 11.21 -13.79
CA VAL A 157 9.05 11.15 -12.40
C VAL A 157 8.12 12.34 -12.19
N SER A 158 7.03 12.31 -12.93
CA SER A 158 5.82 12.93 -12.49
C SER A 158 5.57 12.26 -11.14
N ALA A 159 5.61 13.03 -10.19
CA ALA A 159 5.30 12.87 -8.81
C ALA A 159 4.12 11.95 -8.43
N THR A 160 3.65 11.13 -9.33
CA THR A 160 2.40 10.36 -9.27
C THR A 160 2.53 8.94 -9.83
N ALA A 161 3.70 8.29 -9.70
CA ALA A 161 3.75 6.87 -10.01
C ALA A 161 2.90 6.11 -9.00
N GLN A 162 1.74 5.66 -9.41
CA GLN A 162 0.91 4.76 -8.63
C GLN A 162 1.60 3.40 -8.59
N LEU A 163 1.89 2.88 -7.41
CA LEU A 163 2.53 1.58 -7.28
C LEU A 163 1.49 0.46 -7.36
N VAL A 164 0.34 0.66 -6.72
CA VAL A 164 -0.74 -0.32 -6.65
C VAL A 164 -2.07 0.36 -6.94
N ASP A 165 -2.81 -0.18 -7.89
CA ASP A 165 -4.15 0.28 -8.25
C ASP A 165 -5.22 -0.35 -7.36
N ASN A 166 -5.10 -1.67 -7.16
CA ASN A 166 -6.03 -2.45 -6.35
C ASN A 166 -5.27 -3.44 -5.45
N MET A 167 -5.84 -3.69 -4.28
CA MET A 167 -5.45 -4.74 -3.38
C MET A 167 -6.64 -5.67 -3.14
N TYR A 168 -6.40 -6.97 -3.26
CA TYR A 168 -7.40 -8.00 -3.00
C TYR A 168 -6.96 -8.79 -1.77
N ILE A 169 -7.82 -8.88 -0.77
CA ILE A 169 -7.64 -9.74 0.38
C ILE A 169 -8.64 -10.88 0.25
N VAL A 170 -8.13 -12.09 0.03
CA VAL A 170 -8.93 -13.30 -0.17
C VAL A 170 -8.82 -14.18 1.06
N ALA A 171 -9.95 -14.61 1.60
CA ALA A 171 -9.99 -15.55 2.71
C ALA A 171 -10.64 -16.84 2.26
N ILE A 172 -9.94 -17.95 2.41
CA ILE A 172 -10.39 -19.30 2.07
C ILE A 172 -10.61 -20.08 3.36
N GLY A 173 -11.79 -20.68 3.53
CA GLY A 173 -12.07 -21.51 4.69
C GLY A 173 -11.17 -22.77 4.74
N GLU A 174 -10.78 -23.22 5.92
CA GLU A 174 -9.88 -24.38 6.07
C GLU A 174 -10.45 -25.67 5.44
N GLU A 175 -11.78 -25.80 5.40
CA GLU A 175 -12.47 -26.96 4.82
C GLU A 175 -12.67 -26.82 3.29
N ASN A 176 -12.30 -25.72 2.69
CA ASN A 176 -12.34 -25.43 1.27
C ASN A 176 -10.93 -25.00 0.79
N PRO A 177 -10.48 -25.47 -0.37
CA PRO A 177 -11.07 -26.47 -1.26
C PRO A 177 -10.91 -27.91 -0.74
N GLU A 178 -11.69 -28.85 -1.31
CA GLU A 178 -11.65 -30.27 -0.90
C GLU A 178 -10.28 -30.94 -1.11
N ASP A 179 -9.46 -30.44 -2.02
CA ASP A 179 -8.09 -30.90 -2.30
C ASP A 179 -7.03 -30.28 -1.37
N GLY A 180 -7.41 -29.27 -0.58
CA GLY A 180 -6.52 -28.58 0.35
C GLY A 180 -5.61 -27.54 -0.30
N ASP A 181 -5.79 -27.25 -1.58
CA ASP A 181 -5.03 -26.21 -2.29
C ASP A 181 -5.69 -24.82 -2.13
N HIS A 182 -5.47 -24.22 -0.96
CA HIS A 182 -6.05 -22.92 -0.62
C HIS A 182 -5.50 -21.79 -1.48
N GLU A 183 -4.27 -21.89 -1.96
CA GLU A 183 -3.62 -20.92 -2.83
C GLU A 183 -4.28 -20.86 -4.20
N ALA A 184 -4.36 -22.00 -4.89
CA ALA A 184 -5.06 -22.08 -6.18
C ALA A 184 -6.54 -21.66 -6.07
N ALA A 185 -7.18 -21.98 -4.94
CA ALA A 185 -8.52 -21.48 -4.69
C ALA A 185 -8.55 -19.96 -4.58
N ALA A 186 -7.61 -19.33 -3.86
CA ALA A 186 -7.54 -17.88 -3.71
C ALA A 186 -7.28 -17.16 -5.03
N GLU A 187 -6.39 -17.67 -5.86
CA GLU A 187 -6.09 -17.15 -7.19
C GLU A 187 -7.33 -17.09 -8.09
N SER A 188 -8.25 -18.03 -7.95
CA SER A 188 -9.48 -18.06 -8.76
C SER A 188 -10.44 -16.89 -8.51
N TYR A 189 -10.25 -16.13 -7.43
CA TYR A 189 -11.10 -15.00 -7.03
C TYR A 189 -10.55 -13.63 -7.44
N VAL A 190 -9.36 -13.58 -8.02
CA VAL A 190 -8.68 -12.33 -8.39
C VAL A 190 -8.47 -12.24 -9.91
N PRO A 191 -8.28 -11.03 -10.47
CA PRO A 191 -7.88 -10.88 -11.87
C PRO A 191 -6.54 -11.56 -12.18
N GLU A 192 -6.37 -12.03 -13.43
CA GLU A 192 -5.15 -12.70 -13.88
C GLU A 192 -3.88 -11.82 -13.82
N ASP A 193 -4.03 -10.50 -13.76
CA ASP A 193 -2.96 -9.51 -13.65
C ASP A 193 -2.73 -9.02 -12.21
N ALA A 194 -3.40 -9.63 -11.25
CA ALA A 194 -3.10 -9.40 -9.84
C ALA A 194 -1.96 -10.32 -9.37
N GLU A 195 -0.96 -9.73 -8.73
CA GLU A 195 0.25 -10.42 -8.28
C GLU A 195 0.13 -10.81 -6.81
N ALA A 196 0.61 -12.01 -6.50
CA ALA A 196 0.65 -12.53 -5.14
C ALA A 196 1.64 -11.74 -4.26
N SER A 197 1.21 -11.32 -3.08
CA SER A 197 2.09 -10.67 -2.09
C SER A 197 2.86 -11.71 -1.27
N GLU A 198 3.64 -12.56 -1.97
CA GLU A 198 4.40 -13.66 -1.36
C GLU A 198 5.73 -13.21 -0.75
N THR A 199 6.23 -12.06 -1.17
CA THR A 199 7.53 -11.56 -0.73
C THR A 199 7.39 -10.23 0.00
N VAL A 200 8.18 -10.07 1.03
CA VAL A 200 8.36 -8.80 1.72
C VAL A 200 9.82 -8.44 1.54
N PRO A 201 10.15 -7.25 1.00
CA PRO A 201 11.52 -6.77 0.99
C PRO A 201 12.12 -6.88 2.39
N ASP A 202 13.38 -7.35 2.48
CA ASP A 202 14.06 -7.65 3.75
C ASP A 202 13.92 -6.49 4.74
N VAL A 203 13.13 -6.74 5.78
CA VAL A 203 12.92 -5.82 6.90
C VAL A 203 13.87 -6.23 8.01
N GLU A 204 15.19 -5.89 7.87
CA GLU A 204 16.16 -6.05 8.96
C GLU A 204 16.03 -4.98 10.05
#